data_ac873ce1f129256c350e8421d222fc77
#
_entry.id   ac873ce1f129256c350e8421d222fc77
#
_cell.length_a   1.000
_cell.length_b   1.000
_cell.length_c   1.000
_cell.angle_alpha   90.00
_cell.angle_beta   90.00
_cell.angle_gamma   90.00
#
_symmetry.space_group_name_H-M   'P 1'
#
loop_
_entity.id
_entity.type
_entity.pdbx_description
1 polymer ?
#
loop_
_entity_poly.entity_id
_entity_poly.type
_entity_poly.pdbx_seq_one_letter_code
_entity_poly.pdbx_strand_id
1 'polypeptide(L)'
;MQVALDTLSEWAVENNLQFNASKTKAMLFTRQTKNVVKPILTMNGNIIEYVDTFKYLGIIFDSKLSWQPHIKALAKKAKATTFITRRMVGKQWGLNPRTVRWMYTAIIRPILTYGCVAWVSGLRRKDNINKLTQVQRLTCKMMTGCMRSTPTAGMEVILGLTPIEIHITETALATSTRLHRTGHWKDTENCSPNSHTAILNAIRNEIPELQFPQDKARDSAKVTNHFKVEISDRQHFLENRIRPMPWDPGILNCFTDGSKTETGTGAAYIMKSHNFESQDYMHLGEHATVFQAEITAINMASLTILEADIRDHQIHYWIDSQGAIKSLSNYIIQHKCVAECKRLLNKIAENNTTTLHWIPGHTGQLGNGIADNLAKLGAEYPDEGLEPRIPVSNCTITALLKNWSKEQHQRKWQNSTDYRQTKLVLPDTNHRWRKQADKLDKTDLRILTQLITGHANLRRHLHIMGYVDSPNCQLCGEEQTAIHILTECPQLAGPRTAILGRPQINHEDLKNYRMEKILRFAHETELWNYD
;
A
#
# COMPACT_ATOMS: atom_id res chain seq x y z
N MET A 1 16.23 -36.74 14.75
CA MET A 1 15.16 -36.77 13.71
C MET A 1 14.41 -38.08 13.76
N GLN A 2 15.09 -39.28 13.71
CA GLN A 2 14.38 -40.57 13.81
C GLN A 2 13.54 -40.66 15.09
N VAL A 3 14.11 -40.38 16.25
CA VAL A 3 13.36 -40.36 17.53
C VAL A 3 12.08 -39.51 17.45
N ALA A 4 12.14 -38.34 16.82
CA ALA A 4 10.95 -37.49 16.67
C ALA A 4 9.89 -38.11 15.74
N LEU A 5 10.31 -38.88 14.73
CA LEU A 5 9.38 -39.59 13.84
C LEU A 5 8.73 -40.77 14.56
N ASP A 6 9.50 -41.47 15.44
CA ASP A 6 8.99 -42.55 16.24
C ASP A 6 7.95 -42.02 17.25
N THR A 7 8.27 -40.96 18.00
CA THR A 7 7.33 -40.30 18.92
C THR A 7 6.04 -39.82 18.20
N LEU A 8 6.15 -39.26 16.98
CA LEU A 8 4.97 -38.88 16.20
C LEU A 8 4.15 -40.12 15.78
N SER A 9 4.81 -41.22 15.43
CA SER A 9 4.12 -42.45 15.04
C SER A 9 3.37 -43.06 16.23
N GLU A 10 3.99 -43.09 17.42
CA GLU A 10 3.37 -43.53 18.67
C GLU A 10 2.15 -42.65 19.02
N TRP A 11 2.31 -41.33 19.00
CA TRP A 11 1.21 -40.39 19.23
C TRP A 11 0.04 -40.59 18.25
N ALA A 12 0.34 -40.87 16.98
CA ALA A 12 -0.71 -41.12 15.98
C ALA A 12 -1.50 -42.41 16.31
N VAL A 13 -0.82 -43.47 16.74
CA VAL A 13 -1.47 -44.71 17.16
C VAL A 13 -2.38 -44.46 18.37
N GLU A 14 -1.90 -43.76 19.39
CA GLU A 14 -2.68 -43.39 20.59
C GLU A 14 -3.95 -42.59 20.26
N ASN A 15 -3.90 -41.76 19.20
CA ASN A 15 -5.03 -40.92 18.74
C ASN A 15 -5.83 -41.56 17.60
N ASN A 16 -5.67 -42.86 17.31
CA ASN A 16 -6.33 -43.56 16.20
C ASN A 16 -6.12 -42.89 14.82
N LEU A 17 -4.93 -42.32 14.60
CA LEU A 17 -4.50 -41.69 13.35
C LEU A 17 -3.39 -42.50 12.70
N GLN A 18 -3.22 -42.38 11.40
CA GLN A 18 -2.13 -43.01 10.68
C GLN A 18 -1.46 -42.01 9.71
N PHE A 19 -0.14 -41.87 9.86
CA PHE A 19 0.64 -41.09 8.90
C PHE A 19 0.85 -41.86 7.61
N ASN A 20 0.65 -41.19 6.47
CA ASN A 20 0.91 -41.79 5.17
C ASN A 20 2.39 -41.65 4.81
N ALA A 21 3.16 -42.71 4.97
CA ALA A 21 4.59 -42.74 4.69
C ALA A 21 4.93 -42.41 3.22
N SER A 22 4.08 -42.80 2.24
CA SER A 22 4.33 -42.52 0.82
C SER A 22 4.20 -41.03 0.47
N LYS A 23 3.40 -40.29 1.24
CA LYS A 23 3.24 -38.83 1.10
C LYS A 23 4.22 -38.04 1.98
N THR A 24 4.86 -38.69 2.95
CA THR A 24 5.86 -38.05 3.79
C THR A 24 7.18 -37.98 3.05
N LYS A 25 7.80 -36.81 3.01
CA LYS A 25 9.08 -36.59 2.34
C LYS A 25 10.06 -35.91 3.28
N ALA A 26 11.34 -36.25 3.16
CA ALA A 26 12.42 -35.57 3.85
C ALA A 26 13.15 -34.61 2.92
N MET A 27 13.57 -33.49 3.45
CA MET A 27 14.41 -32.53 2.72
C MET A 27 15.54 -32.06 3.62
N LEU A 28 16.76 -32.22 3.14
CA LEU A 28 17.96 -31.71 3.82
C LEU A 28 18.34 -30.33 3.26
N PHE A 29 18.25 -29.31 4.11
CA PHE A 29 18.72 -27.96 3.76
C PHE A 29 20.20 -27.85 4.04
N THR A 30 21.01 -27.75 2.99
CA THR A 30 22.46 -27.62 3.09
C THR A 30 23.04 -26.79 1.98
N ARG A 31 24.13 -26.05 2.28
CA ARG A 31 24.95 -25.36 1.28
C ARG A 31 26.11 -26.23 0.77
N GLN A 32 26.37 -27.34 1.46
CA GLN A 32 27.41 -28.27 1.03
C GLN A 32 27.03 -28.88 -0.32
N THR A 33 28.03 -29.04 -1.19
CA THR A 33 27.87 -29.59 -2.54
C THR A 33 28.45 -30.99 -2.69
N LYS A 34 29.35 -31.39 -1.77
CA LYS A 34 30.05 -32.68 -1.80
C LYS A 34 29.89 -33.39 -0.45
N ASN A 35 29.89 -34.71 -0.48
CA ASN A 35 29.90 -35.60 0.70
C ASN A 35 28.74 -35.35 1.70
N VAL A 36 27.55 -35.02 1.20
CA VAL A 36 26.38 -34.84 2.05
C VAL A 36 25.79 -36.20 2.37
N VAL A 37 26.01 -36.67 3.60
CA VAL A 37 25.42 -37.92 4.11
C VAL A 37 23.96 -37.65 4.48
N LYS A 38 23.03 -38.37 3.85
CA LYS A 38 21.59 -38.33 4.18
C LYS A 38 21.31 -39.56 5.09
N PRO A 39 20.96 -39.37 6.38
CA PRO A 39 20.62 -40.48 7.25
C PRO A 39 19.35 -41.19 6.73
N ILE A 40 19.28 -42.48 6.86
CA ILE A 40 18.06 -43.22 6.52
C ILE A 40 17.01 -42.89 7.58
N LEU A 41 15.86 -42.40 7.17
CA LEU A 41 14.71 -42.06 8.01
C LEU A 41 13.57 -43.01 7.69
N THR A 42 12.91 -43.53 8.73
CA THR A 42 11.76 -44.43 8.57
C THR A 42 10.53 -43.90 9.32
N MET A 43 9.35 -44.22 8.83
CA MET A 43 8.07 -43.97 9.50
C MET A 43 7.17 -45.19 9.31
N ASN A 44 6.72 -45.77 10.41
CA ASN A 44 5.94 -47.01 10.42
C ASN A 44 6.62 -48.13 9.60
N GLY A 45 7.94 -48.31 9.75
CA GLY A 45 8.74 -49.32 9.04
C GLY A 45 9.04 -48.99 7.54
N ASN A 46 8.50 -47.90 6.99
CA ASN A 46 8.73 -47.53 5.61
C ASN A 46 9.81 -46.42 5.52
N ILE A 47 10.72 -46.55 4.55
CA ILE A 47 11.76 -45.55 4.29
C ILE A 47 11.13 -44.25 3.73
N ILE A 48 11.51 -43.11 4.32
CA ILE A 48 11.10 -41.80 3.85
C ILE A 48 12.04 -41.35 2.73
N GLU A 49 11.45 -41.01 1.57
CA GLU A 49 12.20 -40.50 0.41
C GLU A 49 12.74 -39.09 0.64
N TYR A 50 14.03 -38.88 0.33
CA TYR A 50 14.62 -37.54 0.28
C TYR A 50 14.37 -36.89 -1.06
N VAL A 51 13.84 -35.65 -1.01
CA VAL A 51 13.54 -34.85 -2.20
C VAL A 51 14.34 -33.54 -2.20
N ASP A 52 14.74 -33.08 -3.38
CA ASP A 52 15.45 -31.80 -3.53
C ASP A 52 14.49 -30.61 -3.70
N THR A 53 13.23 -30.86 -4.03
CA THR A 53 12.17 -29.85 -4.08
C THR A 53 10.88 -30.42 -3.51
N PHE A 54 10.17 -29.62 -2.72
CA PHE A 54 8.89 -30.01 -2.13
C PHE A 54 7.93 -28.82 -2.09
N LYS A 55 6.66 -29.07 -2.42
CA LYS A 55 5.62 -28.05 -2.34
C LYS A 55 4.88 -28.16 -1.02
N TYR A 56 5.00 -27.11 -0.17
CA TYR A 56 4.30 -27.02 1.11
C TYR A 56 3.49 -25.73 1.17
N LEU A 57 2.20 -25.84 1.48
CA LEU A 57 1.25 -24.71 1.52
C LEU A 57 1.35 -23.77 0.32
N GLY A 58 1.53 -24.34 -0.89
CA GLY A 58 1.61 -23.56 -2.12
C GLY A 58 3.00 -23.00 -2.46
N ILE A 59 3.97 -23.05 -1.52
CA ILE A 59 5.36 -22.62 -1.71
C ILE A 59 6.22 -23.84 -2.06
N ILE A 60 7.06 -23.71 -3.09
CA ILE A 60 8.01 -24.75 -3.47
C ILE A 60 9.36 -24.43 -2.82
N PHE A 61 9.73 -25.26 -1.86
CA PHE A 61 11.04 -25.24 -1.23
C PHE A 61 12.03 -26.01 -2.08
N ASP A 62 13.27 -25.57 -2.14
CA ASP A 62 14.40 -26.32 -2.69
C ASP A 62 15.49 -26.46 -1.62
N SER A 63 16.26 -27.54 -1.69
CA SER A 63 17.27 -27.92 -0.67
C SER A 63 18.34 -26.84 -0.42
N LYS A 64 18.52 -25.89 -1.35
CA LYS A 64 19.44 -24.75 -1.24
C LYS A 64 18.77 -23.45 -0.88
N LEU A 65 17.44 -23.42 -0.73
CA LEU A 65 16.62 -22.22 -0.54
C LEU A 65 16.94 -21.13 -1.56
N SER A 66 17.19 -21.53 -2.82
CA SER A 66 17.47 -20.61 -3.92
C SER A 66 16.21 -19.92 -4.44
N TRP A 67 15.05 -20.50 -4.13
CA TRP A 67 13.71 -20.07 -4.55
C TRP A 67 13.48 -20.07 -6.06
N GLN A 68 14.46 -20.55 -6.85
CA GLN A 68 14.32 -20.58 -8.32
C GLN A 68 13.16 -21.46 -8.80
N PRO A 69 12.92 -22.68 -8.27
CA PRO A 69 11.80 -23.50 -8.68
C PRO A 69 10.46 -22.82 -8.38
N HIS A 70 10.34 -22.21 -7.19
CA HIS A 70 9.13 -21.50 -6.80
C HIS A 70 8.84 -20.30 -7.69
N ILE A 71 9.81 -19.40 -7.87
CA ILE A 71 9.65 -18.19 -8.70
C ILE A 71 9.38 -18.55 -10.16
N LYS A 72 10.02 -19.62 -10.68
CA LYS A 72 9.73 -20.17 -12.02
C LYS A 72 8.27 -20.62 -12.13
N ALA A 73 7.75 -21.30 -11.12
CA ALA A 73 6.35 -21.76 -11.08
C ALA A 73 5.36 -20.59 -10.99
N LEU A 74 5.63 -19.59 -10.12
CA LEU A 74 4.83 -18.37 -10.03
C LEU A 74 4.80 -17.62 -11.35
N ALA A 75 5.96 -17.37 -11.97
CA ALA A 75 6.07 -16.69 -13.24
C ALA A 75 5.34 -17.44 -14.37
N LYS A 76 5.43 -18.79 -14.39
CA LYS A 76 4.69 -19.63 -15.35
C LYS A 76 3.17 -19.46 -15.18
N LYS A 77 2.66 -19.56 -13.95
CA LYS A 77 1.23 -19.39 -13.63
C LYS A 77 0.75 -17.99 -14.00
N ALA A 78 1.48 -16.97 -13.58
CA ALA A 78 1.14 -15.57 -13.87
C ALA A 78 1.17 -15.27 -15.39
N LYS A 79 2.15 -15.79 -16.14
CA LYS A 79 2.18 -15.68 -17.61
C LYS A 79 0.96 -16.32 -18.25
N ALA A 80 0.58 -17.52 -17.83
CA ALA A 80 -0.61 -18.21 -18.35
C ALA A 80 -1.87 -17.34 -18.14
N THR A 81 -2.08 -16.80 -16.95
CA THR A 81 -3.18 -15.88 -16.65
C THR A 81 -3.12 -14.62 -17.52
N THR A 82 -1.91 -14.05 -17.71
CA THR A 82 -1.70 -12.89 -18.58
C THR A 82 -2.07 -13.19 -20.04
N PHE A 83 -1.76 -14.38 -20.54
CA PHE A 83 -2.14 -14.78 -21.91
C PHE A 83 -3.65 -14.93 -22.09
N ILE A 84 -4.38 -15.39 -21.06
CA ILE A 84 -5.85 -15.40 -21.08
C ILE A 84 -6.38 -13.97 -21.21
N THR A 85 -5.88 -13.04 -20.38
CA THR A 85 -6.25 -11.61 -20.45
C THR A 85 -5.94 -11.02 -21.83
N ARG A 86 -4.79 -11.40 -22.42
CA ARG A 86 -4.36 -10.89 -23.74
C ARG A 86 -5.36 -11.21 -24.86
N ARG A 87 -6.09 -12.31 -24.77
CA ARG A 87 -7.13 -12.66 -25.76
C ARG A 87 -8.29 -11.67 -25.79
N MET A 88 -8.48 -10.89 -24.72
CA MET A 88 -9.51 -9.86 -24.60
C MET A 88 -9.01 -8.46 -24.99
N VAL A 89 -7.78 -8.35 -25.53
CA VAL A 89 -7.10 -7.07 -25.81
C VAL A 89 -6.52 -7.10 -27.22
N GLY A 90 -7.19 -6.47 -28.18
CA GLY A 90 -6.70 -6.27 -29.55
C GLY A 90 -5.87 -5.01 -29.72
N LYS A 91 -5.45 -4.68 -30.95
CA LYS A 91 -4.73 -3.42 -31.25
C LYS A 91 -5.65 -2.20 -31.05
N GLN A 92 -6.87 -2.25 -31.55
CA GLN A 92 -7.87 -1.16 -31.55
C GLN A 92 -9.20 -1.56 -30.87
N TRP A 93 -9.31 -2.76 -30.32
CA TRP A 93 -10.52 -3.28 -29.70
C TRP A 93 -10.24 -3.96 -28.36
N GLY A 94 -11.30 -4.23 -27.60
CA GLY A 94 -11.26 -4.99 -26.35
C GLY A 94 -11.10 -4.11 -25.11
N LEU A 95 -10.52 -4.68 -24.07
CA LEU A 95 -10.40 -4.03 -22.78
C LEU A 95 -9.52 -2.78 -22.84
N ASN A 96 -9.98 -1.71 -22.23
CA ASN A 96 -9.21 -0.46 -22.09
C ASN A 96 -8.00 -0.63 -21.15
N PRO A 97 -6.98 0.25 -21.23
CA PRO A 97 -5.78 0.17 -20.41
C PRO A 97 -6.05 0.13 -18.90
N ARG A 98 -7.06 0.87 -18.42
CA ARG A 98 -7.45 0.92 -16.99
C ARG A 98 -7.97 -0.43 -16.51
N THR A 99 -8.81 -1.11 -17.30
CA THR A 99 -9.33 -2.44 -16.98
C THR A 99 -8.21 -3.49 -16.99
N VAL A 100 -7.32 -3.46 -17.98
CA VAL A 100 -6.15 -4.36 -18.02
C VAL A 100 -5.25 -4.14 -16.81
N ARG A 101 -5.05 -2.89 -16.40
CA ARG A 101 -4.32 -2.55 -15.19
C ARG A 101 -4.99 -3.12 -13.94
N TRP A 102 -6.30 -2.96 -13.81
CA TRP A 102 -7.07 -3.53 -12.71
C TRP A 102 -6.90 -5.06 -12.66
N MET A 103 -7.02 -5.75 -13.77
CA MET A 103 -6.80 -7.21 -13.85
C MET A 103 -5.37 -7.58 -13.44
N TYR A 104 -4.38 -6.81 -13.85
CA TYR A 104 -3.00 -7.03 -13.41
C TYR A 104 -2.86 -6.89 -11.88
N THR A 105 -3.34 -5.79 -11.33
CA THR A 105 -3.16 -5.48 -9.90
C THR A 105 -3.99 -6.36 -8.99
N ALA A 106 -5.19 -6.79 -9.42
CA ALA A 106 -6.12 -7.57 -8.63
C ALA A 106 -5.97 -9.09 -8.79
N ILE A 107 -5.47 -9.57 -9.95
CA ILE A 107 -5.42 -11.00 -10.27
C ILE A 107 -3.99 -11.49 -10.49
N ILE A 108 -3.25 -10.87 -11.42
CA ILE A 108 -1.94 -11.38 -11.86
C ILE A 108 -0.86 -11.10 -10.82
N ARG A 109 -0.80 -9.88 -10.30
CA ARG A 109 0.20 -9.46 -9.32
C ARG A 109 0.11 -10.23 -7.98
N PRO A 110 -1.08 -10.53 -7.42
CA PRO A 110 -1.21 -11.40 -6.25
C PRO A 110 -0.65 -12.80 -6.44
N ILE A 111 -0.69 -13.37 -7.66
CA ILE A 111 -0.01 -14.63 -7.96
C ILE A 111 1.50 -14.49 -7.74
N LEU A 112 2.10 -13.37 -8.18
CA LEU A 112 3.52 -13.10 -8.06
C LEU A 112 3.97 -12.78 -6.62
N THR A 113 3.07 -12.31 -5.76
CA THR A 113 3.38 -11.94 -4.37
C THR A 113 2.98 -13.01 -3.34
N TYR A 114 2.40 -14.13 -3.78
CA TYR A 114 1.94 -15.17 -2.87
C TYR A 114 3.08 -15.72 -2.00
N GLY A 115 2.92 -15.61 -0.67
CA GLY A 115 3.89 -16.09 0.32
C GLY A 115 5.27 -15.43 0.25
N CYS A 116 5.37 -14.22 -0.33
CA CYS A 116 6.65 -13.56 -0.60
C CYS A 116 7.51 -13.31 0.66
N VAL A 117 6.91 -13.21 1.82
CA VAL A 117 7.65 -13.08 3.09
C VAL A 117 8.64 -14.21 3.30
N ALA A 118 8.33 -15.43 2.86
CA ALA A 118 9.21 -16.58 3.00
C ALA A 118 10.35 -16.61 1.98
N TRP A 119 10.10 -16.12 0.76
CA TRP A 119 11.03 -16.27 -0.38
C TRP A 119 11.59 -14.95 -0.93
N VAL A 120 11.37 -13.81 -0.25
CA VAL A 120 11.90 -12.49 -0.67
C VAL A 120 13.41 -12.50 -0.87
N SER A 121 14.16 -13.32 -0.12
CA SER A 121 15.60 -13.53 -0.30
C SER A 121 15.97 -14.04 -1.70
N GLY A 122 15.06 -14.68 -2.40
CA GLY A 122 15.21 -15.09 -3.80
C GLY A 122 15.38 -13.92 -4.78
N LEU A 123 14.95 -12.70 -4.42
CA LEU A 123 15.12 -11.48 -5.22
C LEU A 123 16.59 -11.01 -5.32
N ARG A 124 17.51 -11.54 -4.52
CA ARG A 124 18.95 -11.27 -4.67
C ARG A 124 19.53 -11.84 -5.97
N ARG A 125 18.86 -12.78 -6.61
CA ARG A 125 19.27 -13.39 -7.87
C ARG A 125 18.64 -12.64 -9.04
N LYS A 126 19.46 -12.04 -9.89
CA LYS A 126 19.02 -11.31 -11.09
C LYS A 126 18.09 -12.16 -11.98
N ASP A 127 18.38 -13.45 -12.15
CA ASP A 127 17.54 -14.37 -12.94
C ASP A 127 16.11 -14.47 -12.42
N ASN A 128 15.93 -14.44 -11.09
CA ASN A 128 14.62 -14.49 -10.47
C ASN A 128 13.87 -13.18 -10.71
N ILE A 129 14.54 -12.04 -10.52
CA ILE A 129 13.97 -10.72 -10.83
C ILE A 129 13.57 -10.67 -12.30
N ASN A 130 14.44 -11.09 -13.22
CA ASN A 130 14.15 -11.08 -14.66
C ASN A 130 12.90 -11.89 -15.02
N LYS A 131 12.70 -13.07 -14.41
CA LYS A 131 11.49 -13.89 -14.65
C LYS A 131 10.22 -13.18 -14.21
N LEU A 132 10.25 -12.50 -13.07
CA LEU A 132 9.12 -11.73 -12.52
C LEU A 132 8.85 -10.47 -13.36
N THR A 133 9.90 -9.72 -13.69
CA THR A 133 9.83 -8.51 -14.53
C THR A 133 9.28 -8.81 -15.93
N GLN A 134 9.60 -9.97 -16.52
CA GLN A 134 9.02 -10.38 -17.79
C GLN A 134 7.49 -10.49 -17.76
N VAL A 135 6.90 -10.91 -16.64
CA VAL A 135 5.43 -10.94 -16.49
C VAL A 135 4.87 -9.52 -16.45
N GLN A 136 5.46 -8.64 -15.63
CA GLN A 136 5.03 -7.24 -15.56
C GLN A 136 5.20 -6.54 -16.91
N ARG A 137 6.35 -6.73 -17.57
CA ARG A 137 6.60 -6.21 -18.94
C ARG A 137 5.52 -6.63 -19.93
N LEU A 138 5.13 -7.91 -19.92
CA LEU A 138 4.09 -8.42 -20.80
C LEU A 138 2.77 -7.66 -20.59
N THR A 139 2.43 -7.39 -19.33
CA THR A 139 1.21 -6.66 -18.98
C THR A 139 1.32 -5.16 -19.33
N CYS A 140 2.47 -4.53 -19.08
CA CYS A 140 2.72 -3.14 -19.52
C CYS A 140 2.51 -3.00 -21.04
N LYS A 141 3.02 -3.94 -21.82
CA LYS A 141 2.83 -3.97 -23.28
C LYS A 141 1.37 -4.19 -23.69
N MET A 142 0.61 -4.95 -22.94
CA MET A 142 -0.83 -5.11 -23.20
C MET A 142 -1.60 -3.80 -22.97
N MET A 143 -1.23 -3.04 -21.93
CA MET A 143 -1.85 -1.75 -21.63
C MET A 143 -1.48 -0.69 -22.68
N THR A 144 -0.19 -0.57 -22.98
CA THR A 144 0.35 0.51 -23.83
C THR A 144 0.26 0.20 -25.33
N GLY A 145 0.17 -1.08 -25.74
CA GLY A 145 0.24 -1.46 -27.14
C GLY A 145 1.60 -1.20 -27.81
N CYS A 146 2.65 -0.92 -27.04
CA CYS A 146 3.97 -0.53 -27.54
C CYS A 146 4.79 -1.67 -28.16
N MET A 147 5.87 -1.29 -28.85
CA MET A 147 6.82 -2.19 -29.50
C MET A 147 7.51 -3.14 -28.52
N ARG A 148 8.07 -4.22 -29.07
CA ARG A 148 8.85 -5.18 -28.28
C ARG A 148 10.14 -4.55 -27.71
N SER A 149 10.70 -3.58 -28.39
CA SER A 149 11.90 -2.83 -27.99
C SER A 149 11.68 -1.84 -26.85
N THR A 150 10.43 -1.39 -26.60
CA THR A 150 10.10 -0.38 -25.59
C THR A 150 10.59 -0.78 -24.21
N PRO A 151 11.34 0.09 -23.49
CA PRO A 151 11.88 -0.21 -22.17
C PRO A 151 10.82 -0.42 -21.12
N THR A 152 11.01 -1.44 -20.27
CA THR A 152 10.05 -1.76 -19.19
C THR A 152 9.93 -0.62 -18.19
N ALA A 153 11.06 -0.06 -17.75
CA ALA A 153 11.07 1.02 -16.76
C ALA A 153 10.32 2.28 -17.24
N GLY A 154 10.45 2.66 -18.52
CA GLY A 154 9.67 3.76 -19.08
C GLY A 154 8.17 3.51 -19.06
N MET A 155 7.74 2.28 -19.41
CA MET A 155 6.33 1.91 -19.32
C MET A 155 5.84 1.89 -17.87
N GLU A 156 6.65 1.40 -16.92
CA GLU A 156 6.33 1.37 -15.49
C GLU A 156 6.09 2.78 -14.95
N VAL A 157 6.92 3.75 -15.31
CA VAL A 157 6.78 5.16 -14.88
C VAL A 157 5.51 5.77 -15.49
N ILE A 158 5.28 5.62 -16.79
CA ILE A 158 4.08 6.15 -17.48
C ILE A 158 2.81 5.56 -16.85
N LEU A 159 2.79 4.25 -16.61
CA LEU A 159 1.65 3.56 -16.02
C LEU A 159 1.58 3.72 -14.48
N GLY A 160 2.58 4.33 -13.84
CA GLY A 160 2.68 4.42 -12.39
C GLY A 160 2.66 3.05 -11.71
N LEU A 161 3.34 2.09 -12.30
CA LEU A 161 3.52 0.74 -11.76
C LEU A 161 4.89 0.66 -11.09
N THR A 162 4.91 0.38 -9.81
CA THR A 162 6.16 0.08 -9.10
C THR A 162 6.80 -1.18 -9.69
N PRO A 163 8.12 -1.21 -9.92
CA PRO A 163 8.84 -2.41 -10.32
C PRO A 163 8.49 -3.61 -9.45
N ILE A 164 8.29 -4.77 -10.05
CA ILE A 164 7.70 -5.93 -9.38
C ILE A 164 8.51 -6.39 -8.15
N GLU A 165 9.84 -6.32 -8.20
CA GLU A 165 10.71 -6.67 -7.08
C GLU A 165 10.54 -5.73 -5.88
N ILE A 166 10.35 -4.42 -6.10
CA ILE A 166 10.08 -3.45 -5.05
C ILE A 166 8.71 -3.73 -4.44
N HIS A 167 7.71 -3.99 -5.28
CA HIS A 167 6.36 -4.31 -4.80
C HIS A 167 6.30 -5.63 -4.01
N ILE A 168 7.07 -6.65 -4.40
CA ILE A 168 7.19 -7.90 -3.65
C ILE A 168 7.83 -7.64 -2.28
N THR A 169 8.88 -6.82 -2.24
CA THR A 169 9.56 -6.45 -0.99
C THR A 169 8.63 -5.66 -0.07
N GLU A 170 7.89 -4.67 -0.59
CA GLU A 170 6.84 -3.95 0.14
C GLU A 170 5.81 -4.91 0.76
N THR A 171 5.30 -5.86 -0.03
CA THR A 171 4.31 -6.85 0.41
C THR A 171 4.88 -7.80 1.48
N ALA A 172 6.13 -8.23 1.32
CA ALA A 172 6.84 -9.06 2.30
C ALA A 172 7.07 -8.30 3.61
N LEU A 173 7.46 -7.02 3.53
CA LEU A 173 7.68 -6.15 4.67
C LEU A 173 6.36 -5.89 5.42
N ALA A 174 5.26 -5.61 4.72
CA ALA A 174 3.94 -5.50 5.33
C ALA A 174 3.53 -6.77 6.08
N THR A 175 3.82 -7.94 5.50
CA THR A 175 3.53 -9.24 6.11
C THR A 175 4.41 -9.49 7.33
N SER A 176 5.72 -9.24 7.26
CA SER A 176 6.65 -9.40 8.40
C SER A 176 6.30 -8.46 9.55
N THR A 177 5.95 -7.20 9.26
CA THR A 177 5.50 -6.23 10.26
C THR A 177 4.23 -6.72 10.97
N ARG A 178 3.28 -7.30 10.23
CA ARG A 178 2.08 -7.91 10.82
C ARG A 178 2.43 -9.13 11.69
N LEU A 179 3.32 -10.01 11.23
CA LEU A 179 3.75 -11.20 11.99
C LEU A 179 4.55 -10.83 13.25
N HIS A 180 5.41 -9.82 13.16
CA HIS A 180 6.13 -9.28 14.32
C HIS A 180 5.16 -8.80 15.41
N ARG A 181 4.16 -8.03 15.01
CA ARG A 181 3.12 -7.52 15.91
C ARG A 181 2.34 -8.62 16.63
N THR A 182 2.05 -9.74 15.94
CA THR A 182 1.31 -10.88 16.52
C THR A 182 2.20 -11.84 17.30
N GLY A 183 3.51 -11.53 17.44
CA GLY A 183 4.48 -12.39 18.14
C GLY A 183 4.90 -13.63 17.33
N HIS A 184 4.48 -13.75 16.07
CA HIS A 184 4.83 -14.86 15.19
C HIS A 184 6.12 -14.63 14.38
N TRP A 185 6.70 -13.45 14.49
CA TRP A 185 7.99 -13.11 13.90
C TRP A 185 9.02 -12.97 15.00
N LYS A 186 10.01 -13.86 15.01
CA LYS A 186 11.12 -13.80 15.97
C LYS A 186 12.32 -13.17 15.27
N ASP A 187 12.87 -12.14 15.88
CA ASP A 187 14.18 -11.61 15.53
C ASP A 187 15.21 -12.59 16.07
N THR A 188 15.86 -13.35 15.17
CA THR A 188 16.88 -14.30 15.55
C THR A 188 18.23 -13.62 15.41
N GLU A 189 18.95 -13.46 16.53
CA GLU A 189 20.28 -12.84 16.60
C GLU A 189 21.32 -13.52 15.69
N ASN A 190 21.16 -14.80 15.42
CA ASN A 190 22.06 -15.61 14.60
C ASN A 190 21.55 -15.90 13.18
N CYS A 191 20.77 -15.02 12.59
CA CYS A 191 20.33 -15.16 11.20
C CYS A 191 21.45 -14.96 10.20
N SER A 192 21.53 -15.83 9.18
CA SER A 192 22.36 -15.53 8.01
C SER A 192 21.97 -14.16 7.41
N PRO A 193 22.94 -13.27 7.06
CA PRO A 193 22.65 -11.97 6.44
C PRO A 193 21.82 -12.07 5.16
N ASN A 194 21.77 -13.25 4.57
CA ASN A 194 21.04 -13.53 3.33
C ASN A 194 19.65 -14.14 3.57
N SER A 195 19.25 -14.31 4.83
CA SER A 195 17.92 -14.83 5.17
C SER A 195 16.82 -13.79 4.88
N HIS A 196 15.60 -14.26 4.68
CA HIS A 196 14.44 -13.38 4.54
C HIS A 196 14.24 -12.49 5.78
N THR A 197 14.51 -13.03 6.97
CA THR A 197 14.42 -12.30 8.24
C THR A 197 15.42 -11.13 8.29
N ALA A 198 16.71 -11.41 8.03
CA ALA A 198 17.74 -10.37 8.04
C ALA A 198 17.47 -9.25 7.02
N ILE A 199 17.03 -9.62 5.79
CA ILE A 199 16.69 -8.64 4.74
C ILE A 199 15.52 -7.75 5.18
N LEU A 200 14.44 -8.34 5.69
CA LEU A 200 13.26 -7.58 6.07
C LEU A 200 13.49 -6.76 7.34
N ASN A 201 14.28 -7.25 8.29
CA ASN A 201 14.66 -6.48 9.48
C ASN A 201 15.55 -5.30 9.11
N ALA A 202 16.52 -5.48 8.18
CA ALA A 202 17.36 -4.37 7.71
C ALA A 202 16.50 -3.24 7.11
N ILE A 203 15.53 -3.58 6.25
CA ILE A 203 14.63 -2.58 5.66
C ILE A 203 13.71 -1.96 6.72
N ARG A 204 13.21 -2.75 7.68
CA ARG A 204 12.39 -2.24 8.79
C ARG A 204 13.15 -1.23 9.64
N ASN A 205 14.45 -1.41 9.82
CA ASN A 205 15.30 -0.47 10.55
C ASN A 205 15.56 0.83 9.77
N GLU A 206 15.37 0.85 8.44
CA GLU A 206 15.38 2.07 7.63
C GLU A 206 14.10 2.91 7.83
N ILE A 207 13.06 2.36 8.46
CA ILE A 207 11.77 3.03 8.71
C ILE A 207 11.49 2.91 10.22
N PRO A 208 12.04 3.82 11.05
CA PRO A 208 11.96 3.72 12.51
C PRO A 208 10.53 3.60 13.05
N GLU A 209 9.57 4.20 12.38
CA GLU A 209 8.15 4.21 12.77
C GLU A 209 7.51 2.81 12.71
N LEU A 210 8.09 1.87 11.96
CA LEU A 210 7.63 0.47 11.95
C LEU A 210 7.96 -0.28 13.25
N GLN A 211 8.83 0.28 14.09
CA GLN A 211 9.20 -0.26 15.39
C GLN A 211 8.25 0.22 16.50
N PHE A 212 7.46 1.24 16.26
CA PHE A 212 6.52 1.79 17.23
C PHE A 212 5.41 0.79 17.59
N PRO A 213 4.88 0.84 18.82
CA PRO A 213 3.72 0.06 19.20
C PRO A 213 2.57 0.26 18.21
N GLN A 214 1.91 -0.83 17.84
CA GLN A 214 0.84 -0.78 16.84
C GLN A 214 -0.55 -0.85 17.48
N ASP A 215 -1.48 -0.07 16.93
CA ASP A 215 -2.88 -0.02 17.35
C ASP A 215 -3.67 -1.23 16.82
N LYS A 216 -3.37 -2.40 17.39
CA LYS A 216 -4.14 -3.61 17.13
C LYS A 216 -4.20 -4.49 18.37
N ALA A 217 -5.38 -4.93 18.75
CA ALA A 217 -5.57 -5.97 19.75
C ALA A 217 -4.96 -7.30 19.28
N ARG A 218 -4.30 -8.05 20.16
CA ARG A 218 -3.77 -9.39 19.84
C ARG A 218 -4.89 -10.33 19.43
N ASP A 219 -5.95 -10.35 20.22
CA ASP A 219 -7.19 -11.06 19.96
C ASP A 219 -8.33 -10.06 19.84
N SER A 220 -9.29 -10.32 18.95
CA SER A 220 -10.50 -9.50 18.88
C SER A 220 -11.28 -9.63 20.18
N ALA A 221 -11.32 -8.56 20.97
CA ALA A 221 -12.08 -8.54 22.20
C ALA A 221 -13.59 -8.50 21.89
N LYS A 222 -14.35 -9.34 22.61
CA LYS A 222 -15.82 -9.31 22.59
C LYS A 222 -16.28 -8.56 23.84
N VAL A 223 -16.73 -7.33 23.68
CA VAL A 223 -17.12 -6.46 24.80
C VAL A 223 -18.51 -5.91 24.57
N THR A 224 -19.42 -6.14 25.51
CA THR A 224 -20.76 -5.53 25.52
C THR A 224 -20.68 -4.08 25.93
N ASN A 225 -21.66 -3.27 25.51
CA ASN A 225 -21.79 -1.88 25.93
C ASN A 225 -22.69 -1.80 27.14
N HIS A 226 -22.23 -1.06 28.15
CA HIS A 226 -23.08 -0.63 29.28
C HIS A 226 -23.63 0.80 29.05
N PHE A 227 -23.16 1.49 28.03
CA PHE A 227 -23.60 2.82 27.62
C PHE A 227 -24.54 2.75 26.39
N LYS A 228 -25.35 3.78 26.19
CA LYS A 228 -26.25 3.92 25.03
C LYS A 228 -25.54 4.63 23.88
N VAL A 229 -25.99 4.36 22.65
CA VAL A 229 -25.51 5.01 21.43
C VAL A 229 -26.70 5.50 20.61
N GLU A 230 -26.73 6.78 20.29
CA GLU A 230 -27.77 7.42 19.50
C GLU A 230 -27.15 8.11 18.26
N ILE A 231 -27.42 7.53 17.09
CA ILE A 231 -27.00 8.08 15.80
C ILE A 231 -28.25 8.48 15.04
N SER A 232 -28.55 9.76 15.02
CA SER A 232 -29.61 10.34 14.19
C SER A 232 -29.05 10.66 12.79
N ASP A 233 -29.90 10.65 11.74
CA ASP A 233 -29.48 11.21 10.49
C ASP A 233 -29.38 12.75 10.56
N ARG A 234 -28.67 13.36 9.62
CA ARG A 234 -28.42 14.80 9.62
C ARG A 234 -29.70 15.62 9.50
N GLN A 235 -30.65 15.15 8.71
CA GLN A 235 -31.91 15.85 8.49
C GLN A 235 -32.77 15.80 9.76
N HIS A 236 -32.91 14.63 10.40
CA HIS A 236 -33.61 14.45 11.66
C HIS A 236 -33.00 15.31 12.78
N PHE A 237 -31.65 15.40 12.87
CA PHE A 237 -30.96 16.25 13.83
C PHE A 237 -31.33 17.74 13.64
N LEU A 238 -31.30 18.23 12.40
CA LEU A 238 -31.59 19.63 12.08
C LEU A 238 -33.08 19.98 12.29
N GLU A 239 -34.01 19.10 11.88
CA GLU A 239 -35.44 19.30 11.99
C GLU A 239 -35.94 19.26 13.46
N ASN A 240 -35.45 18.31 14.25
CA ASN A 240 -35.86 18.17 15.64
C ASN A 240 -35.06 19.07 16.60
N ARG A 241 -34.16 19.92 16.09
CA ARG A 241 -33.30 20.83 16.88
C ARG A 241 -32.69 20.13 18.11
N ILE A 242 -32.20 18.91 17.92
CA ILE A 242 -31.50 18.17 18.99
C ILE A 242 -30.38 19.07 19.52
N ARG A 243 -30.45 19.44 20.77
CA ARG A 243 -29.51 20.32 21.45
C ARG A 243 -28.96 19.63 22.66
N PRO A 244 -27.70 19.98 23.05
CA PRO A 244 -27.21 19.58 24.36
C PRO A 244 -28.22 19.93 25.45
N MET A 245 -28.32 19.03 26.41
CA MET A 245 -29.26 19.23 27.52
C MET A 245 -28.94 20.52 28.28
N PRO A 246 -29.94 21.15 28.93
CA PRO A 246 -29.68 22.32 29.76
C PRO A 246 -28.60 22.07 30.83
N TRP A 247 -28.02 23.15 31.34
CA TRP A 247 -27.07 23.09 32.46
C TRP A 247 -27.81 22.78 33.75
N ASP A 248 -28.05 21.50 33.99
CA ASP A 248 -28.68 20.95 35.19
C ASP A 248 -27.60 20.31 36.08
N PRO A 249 -27.71 20.35 37.41
CA PRO A 249 -26.76 19.72 38.33
C PRO A 249 -26.51 18.24 38.08
N GLY A 250 -27.53 17.52 37.61
CA GLY A 250 -27.47 16.09 37.30
C GLY A 250 -27.06 15.75 35.85
N ILE A 251 -26.77 16.75 34.99
CA ILE A 251 -26.47 16.54 33.57
C ILE A 251 -25.07 17.06 33.24
N LEU A 252 -24.21 16.17 32.72
CA LEU A 252 -22.89 16.52 32.23
C LEU A 252 -22.86 16.40 30.71
N ASN A 253 -22.63 17.51 30.00
CA ASN A 253 -22.42 17.54 28.56
C ASN A 253 -20.95 17.54 28.24
N CYS A 254 -20.49 16.59 27.45
CA CYS A 254 -19.11 16.41 27.05
C CYS A 254 -19.01 16.49 25.52
N PHE A 255 -18.22 17.42 24.97
CA PHE A 255 -17.94 17.55 23.54
C PHE A 255 -16.49 17.13 23.29
N THR A 256 -16.29 16.33 22.26
CA THR A 256 -14.97 15.79 21.91
C THR A 256 -14.69 15.98 20.43
N ASP A 257 -13.44 16.29 20.09
CA ASP A 257 -13.01 16.46 18.71
C ASP A 257 -11.55 15.99 18.49
N GLY A 258 -11.25 15.59 17.27
CA GLY A 258 -9.92 15.19 16.83
C GLY A 258 -9.51 15.90 15.55
N SER A 259 -8.41 16.66 15.56
CA SER A 259 -7.92 17.44 14.43
C SER A 259 -6.56 16.95 13.93
N LYS A 260 -6.29 17.15 12.63
CA LYS A 260 -4.98 16.89 12.02
C LYS A 260 -4.59 18.02 11.10
N THR A 261 -3.41 18.60 11.35
CA THR A 261 -2.76 19.63 10.55
C THR A 261 -1.52 19.08 9.84
N GLU A 262 -0.75 19.94 9.20
CA GLU A 262 0.56 19.57 8.62
C GLU A 262 1.61 19.31 9.69
N THR A 263 1.47 19.92 10.88
CA THR A 263 2.42 19.84 11.99
C THR A 263 2.17 18.67 12.93
N GLY A 264 0.95 18.15 12.99
CA GLY A 264 0.63 17.03 13.87
C GLY A 264 -0.86 16.73 13.96
N THR A 265 -1.19 15.90 14.95
CA THR A 265 -2.56 15.48 15.24
C THR A 265 -2.88 15.82 16.69
N GLY A 266 -4.04 16.40 16.95
CA GLY A 266 -4.50 16.80 18.28
C GLY A 266 -5.85 16.19 18.63
N ALA A 267 -6.04 15.91 19.90
CA ALA A 267 -7.30 15.46 20.49
C ALA A 267 -7.72 16.43 21.59
N ALA A 268 -9.00 16.73 21.74
CA ALA A 268 -9.48 17.62 22.78
C ALA A 268 -10.89 17.31 23.23
N TYR A 269 -11.19 17.75 24.44
CA TYR A 269 -12.53 17.74 24.98
C TYR A 269 -12.86 19.03 25.73
N ILE A 270 -14.13 19.33 25.83
CA ILE A 270 -14.72 20.24 26.81
C ILE A 270 -15.94 19.57 27.42
N MET A 271 -16.05 19.65 28.73
CA MET A 271 -17.23 19.15 29.45
C MET A 271 -17.73 20.19 30.43
N LYS A 272 -19.05 20.24 30.58
CA LYS A 272 -19.71 21.22 31.46
C LYS A 272 -21.02 20.70 32.02
N SER A 273 -21.20 20.93 33.30
CA SER A 273 -22.46 20.84 34.04
C SER A 273 -22.72 22.14 34.79
N HIS A 274 -23.73 22.19 35.67
CA HIS A 274 -23.96 23.36 36.49
C HIS A 274 -22.78 23.70 37.45
N ASN A 275 -22.17 22.66 38.03
CA ASN A 275 -21.17 22.81 39.07
C ASN A 275 -19.79 22.29 38.66
N PHE A 276 -19.60 21.83 37.43
CA PHE A 276 -18.36 21.25 36.96
C PHE A 276 -18.04 21.68 35.53
N GLU A 277 -16.83 22.17 35.32
CA GLU A 277 -16.31 22.51 34.00
C GLU A 277 -14.86 22.02 33.89
N SER A 278 -14.55 21.35 32.80
CA SER A 278 -13.19 20.90 32.47
C SER A 278 -12.98 20.90 30.97
N GLN A 279 -11.80 21.29 30.54
CA GLN A 279 -11.37 21.20 29.15
C GLN A 279 -9.88 20.90 29.09
N ASP A 280 -9.47 20.14 28.09
CA ASP A 280 -8.06 19.84 27.86
C ASP A 280 -7.83 19.44 26.41
N TYR A 281 -6.56 19.51 25.97
CA TYR A 281 -6.13 19.06 24.67
C TYR A 281 -4.79 18.32 24.77
N MET A 282 -4.51 17.46 23.80
CA MET A 282 -3.28 16.66 23.75
C MET A 282 -2.72 16.62 22.34
N HIS A 283 -1.41 16.81 22.20
CA HIS A 283 -0.67 16.55 20.97
C HIS A 283 -0.40 15.04 20.85
N LEU A 284 -0.72 14.45 19.68
CA LEU A 284 -0.59 13.01 19.43
C LEU A 284 0.52 12.67 18.43
N GLY A 285 1.23 13.68 17.94
CA GLY A 285 2.29 13.53 16.93
C GLY A 285 1.81 13.40 15.50
N GLU A 286 2.77 13.26 14.58
CA GLU A 286 2.51 13.20 13.13
C GLU A 286 1.87 11.88 12.68
N HIS A 287 2.14 10.78 13.41
CA HIS A 287 1.77 9.42 13.02
C HIS A 287 0.35 9.02 13.43
N ALA A 288 -0.28 9.80 14.30
CA ALA A 288 -1.68 9.59 14.68
C ALA A 288 -2.63 9.90 13.51
N THR A 289 -3.76 9.21 13.49
CA THR A 289 -4.86 9.49 12.53
C THR A 289 -5.95 10.32 13.22
N VAL A 290 -6.73 11.07 12.43
CA VAL A 290 -7.91 11.78 12.94
C VAL A 290 -8.83 10.83 13.72
N PHE A 291 -9.08 9.63 13.19
CA PHE A 291 -9.88 8.62 13.91
C PHE A 291 -9.32 8.29 15.30
N GLN A 292 -8.00 8.16 15.42
CA GLN A 292 -7.38 7.91 16.73
C GLN A 292 -7.49 9.13 17.64
N ALA A 293 -7.39 10.33 17.10
CA ALA A 293 -7.58 11.57 17.86
C ALA A 293 -8.99 11.67 18.43
N GLU A 294 -10.01 11.36 17.63
CA GLU A 294 -11.41 11.30 18.09
C GLU A 294 -11.61 10.31 19.25
N ILE A 295 -11.05 9.11 19.12
CA ILE A 295 -11.12 8.10 20.20
C ILE A 295 -10.33 8.56 21.44
N THR A 296 -9.18 9.23 21.25
CA THR A 296 -8.36 9.73 22.35
C THR A 296 -9.05 10.88 23.08
N ALA A 297 -9.74 11.76 22.36
CA ALA A 297 -10.54 12.82 22.97
C ALA A 297 -11.63 12.27 23.91
N ILE A 298 -12.33 11.21 23.49
CA ILE A 298 -13.31 10.51 24.33
C ILE A 298 -12.63 9.84 25.53
N ASN A 299 -11.43 9.26 25.35
CA ASN A 299 -10.65 8.67 26.43
C ASN A 299 -10.26 9.72 27.48
N MET A 300 -9.72 10.86 27.04
CA MET A 300 -9.31 11.95 27.93
C MET A 300 -10.49 12.42 28.78
N ALA A 301 -11.63 12.73 28.14
CA ALA A 301 -12.85 13.10 28.83
C ALA A 301 -13.32 12.03 29.83
N SER A 302 -13.24 10.76 29.42
CA SER A 302 -13.64 9.63 30.27
C SER A 302 -12.73 9.45 31.48
N LEU A 303 -11.43 9.65 31.33
CA LEU A 303 -10.47 9.61 32.43
C LEU A 303 -10.75 10.74 33.45
N THR A 304 -10.96 11.96 32.98
CA THR A 304 -11.27 13.11 33.84
C THR A 304 -12.58 12.89 34.64
N ILE A 305 -13.60 12.29 34.02
CA ILE A 305 -14.85 11.93 34.72
C ILE A 305 -14.59 10.92 35.85
N LEU A 306 -13.76 9.91 35.60
CA LEU A 306 -13.41 8.89 36.59
C LEU A 306 -12.53 9.46 37.72
N GLU A 307 -11.57 10.34 37.38
CA GLU A 307 -10.68 11.00 38.33
C GLU A 307 -11.44 11.98 39.25
N ALA A 308 -12.45 12.65 38.70
CA ALA A 308 -13.34 13.54 39.47
C ALA A 308 -14.40 12.79 40.28
N ASP A 309 -14.44 11.45 40.22
CA ASP A 309 -15.41 10.56 40.90
C ASP A 309 -16.88 10.98 40.69
N ILE A 310 -17.21 11.36 39.44
CA ILE A 310 -18.59 11.80 39.09
C ILE A 310 -19.50 10.59 39.10
N ARG A 311 -20.58 10.65 39.92
CA ARG A 311 -21.58 9.59 40.10
C ARG A 311 -22.99 10.13 40.04
N ASP A 312 -23.96 9.25 39.72
CA ASP A 312 -25.39 9.53 39.66
C ASP A 312 -25.77 10.67 38.69
N HIS A 313 -24.97 10.81 37.60
CA HIS A 313 -25.19 11.81 36.56
C HIS A 313 -25.70 11.19 35.25
N GLN A 314 -26.45 11.98 34.47
CA GLN A 314 -26.66 11.73 33.05
C GLN A 314 -25.48 12.35 32.26
N ILE A 315 -24.66 11.51 31.63
CA ILE A 315 -23.47 11.94 30.88
C ILE A 315 -23.75 11.80 29.40
N HIS A 316 -23.72 12.92 28.69
CA HIS A 316 -23.94 12.99 27.25
C HIS A 316 -22.66 13.37 26.53
N TYR A 317 -22.12 12.43 25.72
CA TYR A 317 -21.01 12.69 24.80
C TYR A 317 -21.57 13.14 23.46
N TRP A 318 -21.15 14.31 22.99
CA TRP A 318 -21.52 14.93 21.72
C TRP A 318 -20.34 14.82 20.76
N ILE A 319 -20.43 13.94 19.78
CA ILE A 319 -19.32 13.49 18.93
C ILE A 319 -19.73 13.67 17.46
N ASP A 320 -18.90 14.33 16.65
CA ASP A 320 -19.20 14.51 15.23
C ASP A 320 -18.63 13.37 14.34
N SER A 321 -17.73 12.56 14.88
CA SER A 321 -17.18 11.39 14.20
C SER A 321 -18.09 10.17 14.25
N GLN A 322 -18.91 9.95 13.20
CA GLN A 322 -19.69 8.71 13.08
C GLN A 322 -18.81 7.45 13.11
N GLY A 323 -17.56 7.55 12.60
CA GLY A 323 -16.61 6.45 12.60
C GLY A 323 -16.21 6.03 14.01
N ALA A 324 -15.96 7.00 14.90
CA ALA A 324 -15.63 6.75 16.30
C ALA A 324 -16.82 6.08 17.02
N ILE A 325 -18.02 6.64 16.93
CA ILE A 325 -19.22 6.08 17.58
C ILE A 325 -19.52 4.66 17.08
N LYS A 326 -19.51 4.43 15.76
CA LYS A 326 -19.75 3.10 15.18
C LYS A 326 -18.70 2.08 15.63
N SER A 327 -17.43 2.49 15.77
CA SER A 327 -16.40 1.59 16.27
C SER A 327 -16.58 1.20 17.73
N LEU A 328 -17.02 2.14 18.57
CA LEU A 328 -17.36 1.93 19.98
C LEU A 328 -18.63 1.10 20.16
N SER A 329 -19.60 1.20 19.25
CA SER A 329 -20.83 0.40 19.28
C SER A 329 -20.61 -1.07 18.89
N ASN A 330 -19.53 -1.39 18.15
CA ASN A 330 -19.26 -2.74 17.68
C ASN A 330 -18.95 -3.71 18.83
N TYR A 331 -19.48 -4.93 18.75
CA TYR A 331 -19.22 -6.00 19.71
C TYR A 331 -17.79 -6.56 19.57
N ILE A 332 -17.25 -6.59 18.36
CA ILE A 332 -15.90 -7.09 18.06
C ILE A 332 -14.95 -5.91 17.87
N ILE A 333 -13.94 -5.82 18.72
CA ILE A 333 -12.96 -4.72 18.71
C ILE A 333 -11.61 -5.24 18.23
N GLN A 334 -11.01 -4.53 17.30
CA GLN A 334 -9.70 -4.86 16.72
C GLN A 334 -8.60 -3.86 17.05
N HIS A 335 -8.95 -2.67 17.55
CA HIS A 335 -8.05 -1.56 17.88
C HIS A 335 -7.86 -1.42 19.38
N LYS A 336 -6.62 -1.24 19.83
CA LYS A 336 -6.32 -1.06 21.26
C LYS A 336 -6.94 0.23 21.81
N CYS A 337 -6.82 1.34 21.07
CA CYS A 337 -7.39 2.62 21.48
C CYS A 337 -8.91 2.53 21.67
N VAL A 338 -9.63 1.84 20.76
CA VAL A 338 -11.08 1.62 20.88
C VAL A 338 -11.43 0.71 22.07
N ALA A 339 -10.61 -0.35 22.30
CA ALA A 339 -10.84 -1.25 23.42
C ALA A 339 -10.69 -0.55 24.77
N GLU A 340 -9.68 0.30 24.91
CA GLU A 340 -9.44 1.11 26.10
C GLU A 340 -10.58 2.13 26.32
N CYS A 341 -10.97 2.86 25.28
CA CYS A 341 -12.09 3.81 25.32
C CYS A 341 -13.38 3.13 25.78
N LYS A 342 -13.69 1.99 25.20
CA LYS A 342 -14.90 1.22 25.56
C LYS A 342 -14.85 0.72 27.00
N ARG A 343 -13.68 0.32 27.48
CA ARG A 343 -13.49 -0.07 28.89
C ARG A 343 -13.78 1.09 29.85
N LEU A 344 -13.27 2.29 29.54
CA LEU A 344 -13.51 3.49 30.34
C LEU A 344 -14.99 3.89 30.33
N LEU A 345 -15.62 3.93 29.15
CA LEU A 345 -17.04 4.24 29.03
C LEU A 345 -17.92 3.24 29.81
N ASN A 346 -17.63 1.95 29.74
CA ASN A 346 -18.35 0.93 30.52
C ASN A 346 -18.18 1.15 32.03
N LYS A 347 -16.97 1.52 32.49
CA LYS A 347 -16.69 1.81 33.89
C LYS A 347 -17.46 3.05 34.39
N ILE A 348 -17.56 4.10 33.57
CA ILE A 348 -18.38 5.27 33.86
C ILE A 348 -19.87 4.88 33.97
N ALA A 349 -20.33 4.03 33.06
CA ALA A 349 -21.72 3.59 32.98
C ALA A 349 -22.16 2.68 34.14
N GLU A 350 -21.22 2.18 34.99
CA GLU A 350 -21.54 1.46 36.22
C GLU A 350 -22.26 2.34 37.25
N ASN A 351 -21.91 3.64 37.32
CA ASN A 351 -22.43 4.59 38.32
C ASN A 351 -23.18 5.77 37.69
N ASN A 352 -23.33 5.80 36.34
CA ASN A 352 -23.93 6.92 35.62
C ASN A 352 -24.78 6.42 34.45
N THR A 353 -25.72 7.24 33.99
CA THR A 353 -26.42 6.98 32.72
C THR A 353 -25.63 7.64 31.58
N THR A 354 -24.87 6.85 30.80
CA THR A 354 -23.97 7.37 29.75
C THR A 354 -24.55 7.16 28.36
N THR A 355 -24.60 8.21 27.55
CA THR A 355 -25.10 8.16 26.17
C THR A 355 -24.12 8.87 25.21
N LEU A 356 -23.79 8.22 24.10
CA LEU A 356 -23.01 8.80 23.01
C LEU A 356 -23.97 9.30 21.93
N HIS A 357 -23.96 10.59 21.62
CA HIS A 357 -24.76 11.23 20.58
C HIS A 357 -23.92 11.64 19.40
N TRP A 358 -24.41 11.33 18.21
CA TRP A 358 -23.80 11.91 17.03
C TRP A 358 -24.36 13.31 16.75
N ILE A 359 -23.46 14.26 16.47
CA ILE A 359 -23.81 15.61 15.99
C ILE A 359 -23.18 15.86 14.62
N PRO A 360 -23.85 16.59 13.72
CA PRO A 360 -23.20 17.00 12.47
C PRO A 360 -22.11 18.04 12.77
N GLY A 361 -20.91 17.84 12.23
CA GLY A 361 -19.82 18.80 12.32
C GLY A 361 -20.20 20.17 11.72
N HIS A 362 -19.62 21.23 12.23
CA HIS A 362 -19.77 22.63 11.75
C HIS A 362 -21.22 23.16 11.73
N THR A 363 -22.06 22.74 12.66
CA THR A 363 -23.46 23.19 12.78
C THR A 363 -23.68 24.33 13.79
N GLY A 364 -22.64 25.00 14.24
CA GLY A 364 -22.72 26.13 15.17
C GLY A 364 -23.02 25.73 16.64
N GLN A 365 -22.83 24.47 17.00
CA GLN A 365 -22.86 24.01 18.39
C GLN A 365 -21.64 24.58 19.12
N LEU A 366 -21.88 25.44 20.13
CA LEU A 366 -20.81 26.16 20.84
C LEU A 366 -19.77 25.22 21.44
N GLY A 367 -20.19 24.15 22.13
CA GLY A 367 -19.28 23.20 22.75
C GLY A 367 -18.41 22.43 21.72
N ASN A 368 -19.01 22.03 20.58
CA ASN A 368 -18.26 21.37 19.50
C ASN A 368 -17.24 22.34 18.85
N GLY A 369 -17.60 23.60 18.69
CA GLY A 369 -16.67 24.62 18.17
C GLY A 369 -15.47 24.88 19.10
N ILE A 370 -15.69 24.82 20.42
CA ILE A 370 -14.60 24.94 21.39
C ILE A 370 -13.69 23.69 21.32
N ALA A 371 -14.27 22.49 21.30
CA ALA A 371 -13.50 21.24 21.17
C ALA A 371 -12.66 21.20 19.87
N ASP A 372 -13.22 21.60 18.71
CA ASP A 372 -12.52 21.72 17.42
C ASP A 372 -11.33 22.69 17.51
N ASN A 373 -11.53 23.86 18.14
CA ASN A 373 -10.43 24.82 18.32
C ASN A 373 -9.34 24.27 19.24
N LEU A 374 -9.69 23.62 20.34
CA LEU A 374 -8.72 23.00 21.24
C LEU A 374 -7.98 21.84 20.56
N ALA A 375 -8.67 21.01 19.77
CA ALA A 375 -8.02 19.93 19.01
C ALA A 375 -7.03 20.46 17.97
N LYS A 376 -7.33 21.60 17.32
CA LYS A 376 -6.39 22.29 16.43
C LYS A 376 -5.18 22.82 17.18
N LEU A 377 -5.37 23.43 18.35
CA LEU A 377 -4.26 23.85 19.21
C LEU A 377 -3.38 22.64 19.58
N GLY A 378 -3.98 21.52 20.00
CA GLY A 378 -3.25 20.29 20.25
C GLY A 378 -2.50 19.75 19.03
N ALA A 379 -3.00 19.96 17.82
CA ALA A 379 -2.30 19.56 16.60
C ALA A 379 -1.13 20.47 16.22
N GLU A 380 -1.20 21.76 16.55
CA GLU A 380 -0.20 22.78 16.18
C GLU A 380 0.94 22.92 17.20
N TYR A 381 0.66 22.69 18.47
CA TYR A 381 1.64 22.87 19.54
C TYR A 381 2.11 21.53 20.09
N PRO A 382 3.29 21.03 19.65
CA PRO A 382 3.86 19.82 20.21
C PRO A 382 4.29 20.05 21.67
N ASP A 383 3.88 19.16 22.54
CA ASP A 383 4.36 19.07 23.91
C ASP A 383 5.76 18.44 23.96
N GLU A 384 6.55 18.76 24.99
CA GLU A 384 7.82 18.10 25.31
C GLU A 384 7.57 16.67 25.79
N GLY A 385 7.37 15.73 24.89
CA GLY A 385 7.12 14.34 25.23
C GLY A 385 7.67 13.35 24.18
N LEU A 386 7.84 12.08 24.60
CA LEU A 386 8.26 11.02 23.69
C LEU A 386 7.15 10.70 22.70
N GLU A 387 7.46 10.75 21.42
CA GLU A 387 6.59 10.24 20.35
C GLU A 387 6.91 8.77 20.02
N PRO A 388 5.91 7.96 19.65
CA PRO A 388 4.48 8.28 19.56
C PRO A 388 3.78 8.12 20.93
N ARG A 389 2.93 9.04 21.29
CA ARG A 389 2.10 8.97 22.51
C ARG A 389 1.03 7.87 22.45
N ILE A 390 0.58 7.56 21.26
CA ILE A 390 -0.41 6.50 21.01
C ILE A 390 0.11 5.49 20.00
N PRO A 391 -0.34 4.22 20.07
CA PRO A 391 0.09 3.19 19.12
C PRO A 391 -0.25 3.55 17.67
N VAL A 392 0.68 3.29 16.74
CA VAL A 392 0.53 3.63 15.32
C VAL A 392 -0.51 2.77 14.62
N SER A 393 -1.38 3.40 13.83
CA SER A 393 -2.45 2.71 13.11
C SER A 393 -1.94 1.85 11.94
N ASN A 394 -2.72 0.83 11.55
CA ASN A 394 -2.44 0.06 10.33
C ASN A 394 -2.48 0.93 9.05
N CYS A 395 -3.28 2.00 9.06
CA CYS A 395 -3.38 2.94 7.94
C CYS A 395 -2.06 3.69 7.77
N THR A 396 -1.51 4.21 8.86
CA THR A 396 -0.20 4.89 8.89
C THR A 396 0.91 3.95 8.44
N ILE A 397 0.97 2.71 8.97
CA ILE A 397 1.96 1.71 8.54
C ILE A 397 1.86 1.44 7.04
N THR A 398 0.64 1.26 6.52
CA THR A 398 0.45 1.05 5.08
C THR A 398 0.92 2.25 4.25
N ALA A 399 0.71 3.47 4.75
CA ALA A 399 1.18 4.69 4.09
C ALA A 399 2.71 4.78 4.09
N LEU A 400 3.37 4.49 5.22
CA LEU A 400 4.84 4.45 5.36
C LEU A 400 5.46 3.46 4.37
N LEU A 401 4.94 2.23 4.31
CA LEU A 401 5.43 1.21 3.38
C LEU A 401 5.24 1.61 1.91
N LYS A 402 4.12 2.25 1.58
CA LYS A 402 3.89 2.78 0.23
C LYS A 402 4.84 3.93 -0.10
N ASN A 403 5.14 4.79 0.86
CA ASN A 403 6.10 5.89 0.66
C ASN A 403 7.51 5.34 0.46
N TRP A 404 7.96 4.40 1.30
CA TRP A 404 9.20 3.69 1.10
C TRP A 404 9.28 3.05 -0.31
N SER A 405 8.23 2.37 -0.74
CA SER A 405 8.16 1.75 -2.08
C SER A 405 8.28 2.77 -3.22
N LYS A 406 7.65 3.96 -3.08
CA LYS A 406 7.77 5.07 -4.04
C LYS A 406 9.19 5.63 -4.08
N GLU A 407 9.82 5.83 -2.92
CA GLU A 407 11.20 6.30 -2.83
C GLU A 407 12.18 5.31 -3.45
N GLN A 408 12.02 4.00 -3.19
CA GLN A 408 12.84 2.97 -3.83
C GLN A 408 12.67 2.99 -5.37
N HIS A 409 11.44 3.18 -5.86
CA HIS A 409 11.19 3.32 -7.29
C HIS A 409 11.86 4.57 -7.86
N GLN A 410 11.74 5.71 -7.17
CA GLN A 410 12.37 6.97 -7.54
C GLN A 410 13.90 6.86 -7.58
N ARG A 411 14.51 6.28 -6.54
CA ARG A 411 15.96 6.03 -6.47
C ARG A 411 16.41 5.12 -7.62
N LYS A 412 15.69 4.03 -7.88
CA LYS A 412 15.99 3.13 -9.00
C LYS A 412 15.90 3.84 -10.34
N TRP A 413 14.88 4.68 -10.54
CA TRP A 413 14.71 5.48 -11.75
C TRP A 413 15.84 6.48 -11.94
N GLN A 414 16.19 7.24 -10.93
CA GLN A 414 17.25 8.25 -10.97
C GLN A 414 18.63 7.62 -11.22
N ASN A 415 18.95 6.52 -10.55
CA ASN A 415 20.27 5.86 -10.64
C ASN A 415 20.47 5.09 -11.95
N SER A 416 19.44 4.87 -12.74
CA SER A 416 19.59 4.21 -14.04
C SER A 416 20.28 5.18 -15.03
N THR A 417 21.32 4.74 -15.71
CA THR A 417 22.02 5.51 -16.76
C THR A 417 21.32 5.42 -18.11
N ASP A 418 20.40 4.49 -18.25
CA ASP A 418 19.58 4.25 -19.43
C ASP A 418 18.38 5.20 -19.51
N TYR A 419 17.63 5.13 -20.60
CA TYR A 419 16.34 5.83 -20.79
C TYR A 419 16.46 7.35 -20.86
N ARG A 420 17.56 7.87 -21.44
CA ARG A 420 17.83 9.33 -21.51
C ARG A 420 16.64 10.13 -22.02
N GLN A 421 16.05 9.74 -23.16
CA GLN A 421 14.90 10.42 -23.73
C GLN A 421 13.68 10.38 -22.79
N THR A 422 13.38 9.20 -22.21
CA THR A 422 12.26 9.08 -21.27
C THR A 422 12.43 10.02 -20.09
N LYS A 423 13.64 10.17 -19.56
CA LYS A 423 13.94 11.05 -18.42
C LYS A 423 13.84 12.54 -18.73
N LEU A 424 14.07 12.96 -19.98
CA LEU A 424 13.83 14.36 -20.40
C LEU A 424 12.35 14.75 -20.21
N VAL A 425 11.43 13.82 -20.47
CA VAL A 425 9.99 14.06 -20.32
C VAL A 425 9.49 13.68 -18.93
N LEU A 426 10.02 12.62 -18.38
CA LEU A 426 9.63 12.03 -17.08
C LEU A 426 10.83 11.97 -16.13
N PRO A 427 11.25 13.10 -15.54
CA PRO A 427 12.41 13.13 -14.64
C PRO A 427 12.18 12.38 -13.32
N ASP A 428 10.92 12.20 -12.95
CA ASP A 428 10.49 11.55 -11.72
C ASP A 428 9.42 10.48 -11.96
N THR A 429 9.13 9.69 -10.91
CA THR A 429 8.10 8.64 -10.91
C THR A 429 6.74 9.15 -10.41
N ASN A 430 6.48 10.45 -10.50
CA ASN A 430 5.28 11.10 -9.95
C ASN A 430 3.99 10.54 -10.57
N HIS A 431 3.00 10.27 -9.73
CA HIS A 431 1.72 9.70 -10.12
C HIS A 431 0.80 10.60 -10.97
N ARG A 432 1.18 11.87 -11.22
CA ARG A 432 0.39 12.75 -12.11
C ARG A 432 0.27 12.15 -13.51
N TRP A 433 1.32 11.51 -14.00
CA TRP A 433 1.37 10.85 -15.30
C TRP A 433 0.41 9.67 -15.37
N ARG A 434 0.34 8.88 -14.32
CA ARG A 434 -0.64 7.79 -14.20
C ARG A 434 -2.07 8.29 -14.33
N LYS A 435 -2.43 9.38 -13.61
CA LYS A 435 -3.79 9.93 -13.66
C LYS A 435 -4.19 10.39 -15.07
N GLN A 436 -3.23 10.87 -15.85
CA GLN A 436 -3.44 11.22 -17.25
C GLN A 436 -3.53 9.96 -18.13
N ALA A 437 -2.58 9.03 -18.00
CA ALA A 437 -2.56 7.77 -18.75
C ALA A 437 -3.82 6.91 -18.53
N ASP A 438 -4.38 6.89 -17.31
CA ASP A 438 -5.61 6.14 -16.99
C ASP A 438 -6.87 6.69 -17.73
N LYS A 439 -6.80 7.91 -18.29
CA LYS A 439 -7.88 8.52 -19.06
C LYS A 439 -7.78 8.28 -20.57
N LEU A 440 -6.60 7.88 -21.04
CA LEU A 440 -6.33 7.67 -22.46
C LEU A 440 -6.89 6.34 -22.94
N ASP A 441 -7.32 6.34 -24.20
CA ASP A 441 -7.56 5.09 -24.90
C ASP A 441 -6.23 4.38 -25.22
N LYS A 442 -6.31 3.21 -25.84
CA LYS A 442 -5.12 2.41 -26.12
C LYS A 442 -4.24 3.00 -27.22
N THR A 443 -4.86 3.67 -28.21
CA THR A 443 -4.15 4.28 -29.33
C THR A 443 -3.35 5.48 -28.84
N ASP A 444 -3.98 6.38 -28.11
CA ASP A 444 -3.35 7.55 -27.50
C ASP A 444 -2.24 7.17 -26.53
N LEU A 445 -2.50 6.17 -25.68
CA LEU A 445 -1.49 5.67 -24.75
C LEU A 445 -0.29 5.06 -25.47
N ARG A 446 -0.52 4.38 -26.61
CA ARG A 446 0.55 3.84 -27.46
C ARG A 446 1.39 4.97 -28.05
N ILE A 447 0.77 5.95 -28.71
CA ILE A 447 1.43 7.09 -29.33
C ILE A 447 2.28 7.82 -28.28
N LEU A 448 1.66 8.18 -27.17
CA LEU A 448 2.32 8.88 -26.09
C LEU A 448 3.53 8.09 -25.53
N THR A 449 3.36 6.79 -25.28
CA THR A 449 4.45 5.97 -24.75
C THR A 449 5.60 5.86 -25.76
N GLN A 450 5.30 5.73 -27.04
CA GLN A 450 6.31 5.69 -28.10
C GLN A 450 7.08 7.01 -28.18
N LEU A 451 6.40 8.14 -28.12
CA LEU A 451 7.00 9.48 -28.13
C LEU A 451 7.93 9.69 -26.94
N ILE A 452 7.43 9.40 -25.75
CA ILE A 452 8.19 9.61 -24.50
C ILE A 452 9.41 8.69 -24.45
N THR A 453 9.28 7.44 -24.88
CA THR A 453 10.37 6.47 -24.77
C THR A 453 11.34 6.49 -25.96
N GLY A 454 10.98 7.14 -27.07
CA GLY A 454 11.74 7.13 -28.32
C GLY A 454 11.63 5.83 -29.11
N HIS A 455 10.91 4.83 -28.62
CA HIS A 455 10.66 3.57 -29.30
C HIS A 455 9.39 3.66 -30.13
N ALA A 456 9.46 4.48 -31.18
CA ALA A 456 8.35 4.82 -32.06
C ALA A 456 8.58 4.28 -33.49
N ASN A 457 7.53 4.26 -34.31
CA ASN A 457 7.61 3.97 -35.75
C ASN A 457 8.21 5.15 -36.51
N LEU A 458 9.34 5.68 -36.05
CA LEU A 458 10.11 6.73 -36.69
C LEU A 458 11.34 6.15 -37.38
N ARG A 459 11.79 6.80 -38.44
CA ARG A 459 12.83 6.26 -39.33
C ARG A 459 14.11 5.88 -38.60
N ARG A 460 14.57 6.66 -37.65
CA ARG A 460 15.74 6.28 -36.83
C ARG A 460 15.55 4.94 -36.14
N HIS A 461 14.42 4.75 -35.46
CA HIS A 461 14.16 3.49 -34.73
C HIS A 461 13.93 2.33 -35.69
N LEU A 462 13.23 2.57 -36.81
CA LEU A 462 13.00 1.56 -37.86
C LEU A 462 14.32 1.19 -38.54
N HIS A 463 15.24 2.15 -38.77
CA HIS A 463 16.57 1.90 -39.33
C HIS A 463 17.41 1.00 -38.41
N ILE A 464 17.44 1.28 -37.10
CA ILE A 464 18.10 0.41 -36.11
C ILE A 464 17.55 -1.02 -36.10
N MET A 465 16.24 -1.17 -36.39
CA MET A 465 15.61 -2.49 -36.51
C MET A 465 15.76 -3.14 -37.88
N GLY A 466 16.37 -2.48 -38.84
CA GLY A 466 16.57 -2.98 -40.22
C GLY A 466 15.33 -2.93 -41.12
N TYR A 467 14.34 -2.11 -40.80
CA TYR A 467 13.10 -1.98 -41.60
C TYR A 467 13.17 -0.87 -42.66
N VAL A 468 14.08 0.08 -42.55
CA VAL A 468 14.30 1.17 -43.50
C VAL A 468 15.79 1.45 -43.69
N ASP A 469 16.20 1.88 -44.88
CA ASP A 469 17.60 2.08 -45.26
C ASP A 469 18.21 3.35 -44.66
N SER A 470 17.38 4.38 -44.42
CA SER A 470 17.86 5.68 -43.92
C SER A 470 17.15 6.08 -42.63
N PRO A 471 17.88 6.59 -41.62
CA PRO A 471 17.30 7.11 -40.39
C PRO A 471 16.71 8.52 -40.52
N ASN A 472 16.86 9.17 -41.70
CA ASN A 472 16.60 10.60 -41.87
C ASN A 472 15.11 10.93 -42.02
N CYS A 473 14.73 12.06 -41.49
CA CYS A 473 13.39 12.64 -41.62
C CYS A 473 13.12 13.01 -43.09
N GLN A 474 12.01 12.56 -43.63
CA GLN A 474 11.62 12.85 -45.02
C GLN A 474 11.23 14.32 -45.21
N LEU A 475 10.92 15.05 -44.12
CA LEU A 475 10.52 16.44 -44.18
C LEU A 475 11.70 17.41 -44.26
N CYS A 476 12.81 17.12 -43.54
CA CYS A 476 13.93 18.05 -43.42
C CYS A 476 15.32 17.46 -43.64
N GLY A 477 15.46 16.13 -43.78
CA GLY A 477 16.73 15.44 -44.01
C GLY A 477 17.51 15.09 -42.74
N GLU A 478 17.19 15.65 -41.57
CA GLU A 478 17.85 15.35 -40.29
C GLU A 478 17.41 13.99 -39.71
N GLU A 479 18.12 13.47 -38.72
CA GLU A 479 17.79 12.18 -38.09
C GLU A 479 16.37 12.21 -37.45
N GLN A 480 15.45 11.34 -37.88
CA GLN A 480 14.06 11.32 -37.42
C GLN A 480 13.92 10.59 -36.09
N THR A 481 14.16 11.30 -34.99
CA THR A 481 13.89 10.87 -33.63
C THR A 481 12.57 11.44 -33.11
N ALA A 482 12.04 10.88 -32.00
CA ALA A 482 10.87 11.48 -31.35
C ALA A 482 11.19 12.87 -30.77
N ILE A 483 12.39 13.10 -30.29
CA ILE A 483 12.85 14.42 -29.84
C ILE A 483 12.85 15.38 -31.02
N HIS A 484 13.52 15.03 -32.15
CA HIS A 484 13.56 15.86 -33.35
C HIS A 484 12.14 16.31 -33.79
N ILE A 485 11.21 15.38 -33.85
CA ILE A 485 9.80 15.68 -34.24
C ILE A 485 9.16 16.63 -33.23
N LEU A 486 9.31 16.38 -31.95
CA LEU A 486 8.66 17.19 -30.90
C LEU A 486 9.27 18.58 -30.75
N THR A 487 10.58 18.75 -31.02
CA THR A 487 11.30 19.95 -30.59
C THR A 487 11.98 20.72 -31.70
N GLU A 488 12.45 20.08 -32.79
CA GLU A 488 13.45 20.67 -33.70
C GLU A 488 12.97 20.76 -35.14
N CYS A 489 12.24 19.77 -35.67
CA CYS A 489 11.92 19.70 -37.10
C CYS A 489 11.40 21.05 -37.65
N PRO A 490 12.10 21.69 -38.62
CA PRO A 490 11.67 22.99 -39.14
C PRO A 490 10.32 22.95 -39.86
N GLN A 491 10.01 21.84 -40.52
CA GLN A 491 8.75 21.66 -41.26
C GLN A 491 7.54 21.53 -40.33
N LEU A 492 7.78 21.23 -39.06
CA LEU A 492 6.74 21.15 -38.03
C LEU A 492 6.70 22.39 -37.11
N ALA A 493 7.40 23.46 -37.46
CA ALA A 493 7.44 24.67 -36.67
C ALA A 493 6.05 25.32 -36.54
N GLY A 494 5.24 25.32 -37.61
CA GLY A 494 3.87 25.83 -37.60
C GLY A 494 2.94 25.12 -36.62
N PRO A 495 2.70 23.80 -36.76
CA PRO A 495 1.92 22.99 -35.80
C PRO A 495 2.48 23.09 -34.38
N ARG A 496 3.81 23.10 -34.22
CA ARG A 496 4.46 23.22 -32.91
C ARG A 496 4.14 24.56 -32.25
N THR A 497 4.21 25.65 -32.97
CA THR A 497 3.84 26.97 -32.45
C THR A 497 2.37 27.03 -32.06
N ALA A 498 1.48 26.53 -32.91
CA ALA A 498 0.04 26.54 -32.67
C ALA A 498 -0.37 25.71 -31.41
N ILE A 499 0.28 24.57 -31.16
CA ILE A 499 -0.13 23.65 -30.11
C ILE A 499 0.74 23.75 -28.85
N LEU A 500 2.06 23.85 -29.04
CA LEU A 500 3.05 23.85 -27.96
C LEU A 500 3.53 25.28 -27.63
N GLY A 501 3.15 26.27 -28.45
CA GLY A 501 3.39 27.69 -28.18
C GLY A 501 4.75 28.22 -28.64
N ARG A 502 5.63 27.41 -29.24
CA ARG A 502 6.96 27.82 -29.72
C ARG A 502 7.33 27.08 -31.00
N PRO A 503 8.03 27.72 -31.97
CA PRO A 503 8.49 27.06 -33.19
C PRO A 503 9.58 26.03 -32.96
N GLN A 504 10.39 26.24 -31.92
CA GLN A 504 11.42 25.32 -31.45
C GLN A 504 11.35 25.23 -29.93
N ILE A 505 11.59 24.06 -29.38
CA ILE A 505 11.48 23.77 -27.94
C ILE A 505 12.82 23.24 -27.45
N ASN A 506 13.27 23.75 -26.31
CA ASN A 506 14.43 23.12 -25.65
C ASN A 506 14.01 21.74 -25.10
N HIS A 507 14.86 20.73 -25.28
CA HIS A 507 14.59 19.36 -24.82
C HIS A 507 14.24 19.29 -23.34
N GLU A 508 14.87 20.10 -22.50
CA GLU A 508 14.60 20.17 -21.06
C GLU A 508 13.21 20.71 -20.71
N ASP A 509 12.60 21.48 -21.61
CA ASP A 509 11.27 22.04 -21.41
C ASP A 509 10.16 21.01 -21.66
N LEU A 510 10.44 19.88 -22.29
CA LEU A 510 9.44 18.83 -22.57
C LEU A 510 8.73 18.33 -21.31
N LYS A 511 9.40 18.31 -20.16
CA LYS A 511 8.82 17.93 -18.86
C LYS A 511 7.68 18.86 -18.39
N ASN A 512 7.62 20.08 -18.94
CA ASN A 512 6.63 21.11 -18.55
C ASN A 512 5.33 20.98 -19.35
N TYR A 513 5.33 20.23 -20.45
CA TYR A 513 4.15 20.08 -21.30
C TYR A 513 3.20 19.01 -20.74
N ARG A 514 1.89 19.27 -20.84
CA ARG A 514 0.85 18.29 -20.53
C ARG A 514 0.79 17.22 -21.63
N MET A 515 0.46 16.00 -21.25
CA MET A 515 0.29 14.89 -22.20
C MET A 515 -0.71 15.17 -23.31
N GLU A 516 -1.81 15.87 -22.97
CA GLU A 516 -2.85 16.22 -23.95
C GLU A 516 -2.29 17.10 -25.08
N LYS A 517 -1.36 18.03 -24.79
CA LYS A 517 -0.73 18.88 -25.80
C LYS A 517 0.23 18.09 -26.70
N ILE A 518 1.00 17.18 -26.11
CA ILE A 518 1.90 16.30 -26.86
C ILE A 518 1.10 15.37 -27.79
N LEU A 519 -0.01 14.81 -27.30
CA LEU A 519 -0.91 13.97 -28.10
C LEU A 519 -1.59 14.77 -29.22
N ARG A 520 -2.12 15.96 -28.90
CA ARG A 520 -2.72 16.83 -29.93
C ARG A 520 -1.72 17.15 -31.03
N PHE A 521 -0.47 17.46 -30.67
CA PHE A 521 0.58 17.68 -31.67
C PHE A 521 0.86 16.43 -32.50
N ALA A 522 0.88 15.26 -31.87
CA ALA A 522 1.05 14.00 -32.59
C ALA A 522 -0.09 13.74 -33.60
N HIS A 523 -1.34 13.94 -33.21
CA HIS A 523 -2.49 13.77 -34.08
C HIS A 523 -2.49 14.75 -35.26
N GLU A 524 -2.23 16.02 -35.02
CA GLU A 524 -2.19 17.08 -36.04
C GLU A 524 -1.05 16.89 -37.07
N THR A 525 0.03 16.22 -36.67
CA THR A 525 1.17 15.97 -37.58
C THR A 525 1.05 14.66 -38.39
N GLU A 526 0.05 13.82 -38.10
CA GLU A 526 -0.25 12.53 -38.75
C GLU A 526 0.94 11.56 -38.91
N LEU A 527 2.09 11.87 -38.31
CA LEU A 527 3.33 11.11 -38.45
C LEU A 527 3.28 9.74 -37.73
N TRP A 528 2.18 9.44 -37.07
CA TRP A 528 1.99 8.26 -36.22
C TRP A 528 0.94 7.28 -36.80
N ASN A 529 0.30 7.65 -37.91
CA ASN A 529 -0.71 6.84 -38.61
C ASN A 529 -0.01 5.87 -39.56
N TYR A 530 0.72 4.90 -39.01
CA TYR A 530 1.14 3.73 -39.78
C TYR A 530 0.28 2.54 -39.32
N ASP A 531 -0.66 2.14 -40.20
CA ASP A 531 -1.37 0.88 -40.08
C ASP A 531 -0.44 -0.34 -40.22
#